data_6e9d991970784a3b75085594cfc6b7f6
#
_entry.id   6e9d991970784a3b75085594cfc6b7f6
#
_cell.length_a   1.000
_cell.length_b   1.000
_cell.length_c   1.000
_cell.angle_alpha   90.00
_cell.angle_beta   90.00
_cell.angle_gamma   90.00
#
_symmetry.space_group_name_H-M   'P 1'
#
loop_
_entity.id
_entity.type
_entity.pdbx_description
1 polymer ?
#
loop_
_entity_poly.entity_id
_entity_poly.type
_entity_poly.pdbx_seq_one_letter_code
_entity_poly.pdbx_strand_id
1 'polypeptide(L)'
;MKNRLKFTLSLLSLLPVPWAYAEGPVYAAGFGSAKWLVEGSVFECSITQKIPNYGEAVFYRQAGEAVIFYLRAVESEMAAGQALLSSVPPSWRQGLPQLDIAYVEVSRSNRPVTLDATNTRVVMAELFKGMMPTLTRKAWYSEDKSIRVAVSPVNFQGAYEDYQDCVLDLLPANFSQLERSSVFWRVGQLTLDAAGRQLLDNMLAYLRADPSVYSIQINGF
;
A
#
# COMPACT_ATOMS: atom_id res chain seq x y z
N MET A 1 10.25 12.06 85.94
CA MET A 1 10.78 12.39 84.61
C MET A 1 10.22 11.36 83.65
N LYS A 2 9.22 11.75 82.81
CA LYS A 2 8.57 10.89 81.85
C LYS A 2 9.01 11.32 80.42
N ASN A 3 9.90 10.52 79.81
CA ASN A 3 10.29 10.68 78.39
C ASN A 3 9.16 10.15 77.49
N ARG A 4 8.52 11.05 76.73
CA ARG A 4 7.57 10.67 75.68
C ARG A 4 8.35 10.56 74.37
N LEU A 5 8.54 9.32 73.85
CA LEU A 5 9.10 9.01 72.54
C LEU A 5 8.04 9.30 71.47
N LYS A 6 8.27 10.31 70.63
CA LYS A 6 7.39 10.62 69.49
C LYS A 6 7.82 9.77 68.32
N PHE A 7 6.97 8.80 67.96
CA PHE A 7 7.10 8.04 66.70
C PHE A 7 6.51 8.89 65.57
N THR A 8 7.32 9.40 64.68
CA THR A 8 6.90 10.02 63.41
C THR A 8 6.72 8.92 62.38
N LEU A 9 5.47 8.62 62.03
CA LEU A 9 5.07 7.70 60.95
C LEU A 9 5.30 8.39 59.62
N SER A 10 6.39 8.03 58.90
CA SER A 10 6.67 8.53 57.55
C SER A 10 5.80 7.80 56.56
N LEU A 11 4.78 8.50 56.00
CA LEU A 11 3.89 7.98 54.97
C LEU A 11 4.63 7.96 53.64
N LEU A 12 5.13 6.80 53.24
CA LEU A 12 5.80 6.61 51.96
C LEU A 12 4.72 6.57 50.87
N SER A 13 4.54 7.68 50.13
CA SER A 13 3.62 7.78 49.03
C SER A 13 4.12 6.92 47.86
N LEU A 14 3.47 5.78 47.61
CA LEU A 14 3.59 5.00 46.36
C LEU A 14 3.00 5.81 45.22
N LEU A 15 3.86 6.47 44.46
CA LEU A 15 3.47 7.05 43.17
C LEU A 15 3.26 5.91 42.17
N PRO A 16 2.15 5.88 41.42
CA PRO A 16 1.98 4.91 40.35
C PRO A 16 3.05 5.16 39.28
N VAL A 17 3.92 4.19 39.06
CA VAL A 17 4.86 4.22 37.95
C VAL A 17 4.02 4.02 36.68
N PRO A 18 4.01 4.97 35.74
CA PRO A 18 3.33 4.77 34.46
C PRO A 18 3.98 3.58 33.78
N TRP A 19 3.19 2.59 33.39
CA TRP A 19 3.64 1.47 32.61
C TRP A 19 4.03 2.00 31.23
N ALA A 20 5.32 2.15 30.97
CA ALA A 20 5.85 2.47 29.66
C ALA A 20 5.58 1.24 28.78
N TYR A 21 4.59 1.34 27.90
CA TYR A 21 4.45 0.37 26.82
C TYR A 21 5.72 0.45 25.99
N ALA A 22 6.43 -0.67 25.85
CA ALA A 22 7.60 -0.74 24.98
C ALA A 22 7.14 -0.53 23.53
N GLU A 23 7.35 0.68 23.02
CA GLU A 23 7.12 0.95 21.60
C GLU A 23 8.05 0.06 20.78
N GLY A 24 7.46 -0.74 19.89
CA GLY A 24 8.21 -1.57 18.97
C GLY A 24 8.88 -0.76 17.86
N PRO A 25 9.68 -1.40 16.98
CA PRO A 25 10.39 -0.73 15.90
C PRO A 25 9.44 -0.01 14.95
N VAL A 26 9.89 1.18 14.50
CA VAL A 26 9.23 1.97 13.46
C VAL A 26 10.13 1.98 12.24
N TYR A 27 9.64 1.44 11.14
CA TYR A 27 10.30 1.45 9.85
C TYR A 27 9.72 2.58 8.99
N ALA A 28 10.54 3.55 8.63
CA ALA A 28 10.16 4.67 7.78
C ALA A 28 11.38 5.22 7.05
N ALA A 29 11.17 5.75 5.85
CA ALA A 29 12.18 6.57 5.20
C ALA A 29 12.26 7.94 5.91
N GLY A 30 13.47 8.36 6.29
CA GLY A 30 13.70 9.65 6.92
C GLY A 30 13.50 10.82 5.94
N PHE A 31 13.35 12.05 6.47
CA PHE A 31 13.11 13.25 5.67
C PHE A 31 14.16 13.43 4.55
N GLY A 32 15.45 13.25 4.85
CA GLY A 32 16.54 13.41 3.88
C GLY A 32 16.81 12.19 2.99
N SER A 33 16.22 11.04 3.28
CA SER A 33 16.44 9.77 2.57
C SER A 33 15.23 9.24 1.81
N ALA A 34 14.05 9.83 2.02
CA ALA A 34 12.85 9.43 1.31
C ALA A 34 12.94 9.78 -0.17
N LYS A 35 12.93 8.74 -1.01
CA LYS A 35 12.93 8.85 -2.47
C LYS A 35 11.85 7.95 -3.02
N TRP A 36 11.18 8.45 -4.05
CA TRP A 36 10.22 7.70 -4.83
C TRP A 36 10.82 7.40 -6.20
N LEU A 37 10.66 6.20 -6.67
CA LEU A 37 11.10 5.74 -7.98
C LEU A 37 9.86 5.37 -8.80
N VAL A 38 9.75 5.93 -9.99
CA VAL A 38 8.70 5.59 -10.95
C VAL A 38 9.31 4.69 -12.01
N GLU A 39 8.67 3.56 -12.26
CA GLU A 39 9.04 2.60 -13.29
C GLU A 39 7.78 2.15 -14.01
N GLY A 40 7.87 1.94 -15.31
CA GLY A 40 6.73 1.46 -16.05
C GLY A 40 6.99 1.15 -17.51
N SER A 41 5.92 0.68 -18.14
CA SER A 41 5.81 0.35 -19.55
C SER A 41 4.35 0.59 -19.97
N VAL A 42 4.01 0.29 -21.22
CA VAL A 42 2.60 0.31 -21.66
C VAL A 42 1.73 -0.78 -21.01
N PHE A 43 2.33 -1.73 -20.27
CA PHE A 43 1.64 -2.82 -19.60
C PHE A 43 1.39 -2.58 -18.12
N GLU A 44 2.29 -1.84 -17.45
CA GLU A 44 2.23 -1.61 -16.03
C GLU A 44 3.00 -0.35 -15.61
N CYS A 45 2.56 0.28 -14.53
CA CYS A 45 3.24 1.40 -13.90
C CYS A 45 3.36 1.17 -12.40
N SER A 46 4.48 1.56 -11.83
CA SER A 46 4.71 1.52 -10.39
C SER A 46 5.37 2.79 -9.88
N ILE A 47 5.07 3.13 -8.63
CA ILE A 47 5.77 4.15 -7.87
C ILE A 47 6.16 3.56 -6.52
N THR A 48 7.45 3.52 -6.24
CA THR A 48 8.06 2.75 -5.16
C THR A 48 8.86 3.63 -4.21
N GLN A 49 8.68 3.44 -2.90
CA GLN A 49 9.51 4.03 -1.87
C GLN A 49 10.24 2.94 -1.09
N LYS A 50 11.58 3.03 -1.01
CA LYS A 50 12.37 2.17 -0.12
C LYS A 50 12.16 2.58 1.34
N ILE A 51 11.87 1.59 2.18
CA ILE A 51 11.75 1.73 3.63
C ILE A 51 12.98 1.03 4.25
N PRO A 52 13.93 1.79 4.83
CA PRO A 52 15.17 1.23 5.37
C PRO A 52 14.91 0.11 6.39
N ASN A 53 15.67 -0.96 6.28
CA ASN A 53 15.60 -2.17 7.12
C ASN A 53 14.27 -2.94 7.09
N TYR A 54 13.34 -2.56 6.22
CA TYR A 54 12.07 -3.28 6.05
C TYR A 54 11.90 -3.82 4.62
N GLY A 55 12.00 -2.95 3.64
CA GLY A 55 11.74 -3.28 2.25
C GLY A 55 11.20 -2.10 1.46
N GLU A 56 10.00 -2.22 0.88
CA GLU A 56 9.46 -1.22 -0.03
C GLU A 56 7.95 -1.05 0.16
N ALA A 57 7.47 0.18 -0.07
CA ALA A 57 6.07 0.51 -0.29
C ALA A 57 5.86 0.77 -1.79
N VAL A 58 4.91 0.09 -2.40
CA VAL A 58 4.69 0.11 -3.84
C VAL A 58 3.24 0.40 -4.15
N PHE A 59 2.98 1.45 -4.96
CA PHE A 59 1.74 1.59 -5.69
C PHE A 59 1.96 1.01 -7.09
N TYR A 60 1.06 0.15 -7.51
CA TYR A 60 1.17 -0.59 -8.75
C TYR A 60 -0.14 -0.55 -9.51
N ARG A 61 -0.05 -0.35 -10.80
CA ARG A 61 -1.20 -0.42 -11.70
C ARG A 61 -0.82 -1.17 -12.95
N GLN A 62 -1.57 -2.21 -13.26
CA GLN A 62 -1.52 -2.93 -14.51
C GLN A 62 -2.52 -2.34 -15.51
N ALA A 63 -2.23 -2.44 -16.80
CA ALA A 63 -3.14 -2.05 -17.88
C ALA A 63 -4.53 -2.66 -17.66
N GLY A 64 -5.58 -1.87 -17.81
CA GLY A 64 -6.96 -2.29 -17.59
C GLY A 64 -7.38 -2.49 -16.13
N GLU A 65 -6.47 -2.36 -15.16
CA GLU A 65 -6.74 -2.60 -13.74
C GLU A 65 -6.75 -1.31 -12.91
N ALA A 66 -7.31 -1.41 -11.72
CA ALA A 66 -7.22 -0.36 -10.74
C ALA A 66 -5.86 -0.36 -10.04
N VAL A 67 -5.43 0.80 -9.54
CA VAL A 67 -4.23 0.91 -8.71
C VAL A 67 -4.40 0.15 -7.40
N ILE A 68 -3.39 -0.60 -7.01
CA ILE A 68 -3.26 -1.26 -5.71
C ILE A 68 -2.01 -0.78 -5.00
N PHE A 69 -2.02 -0.87 -3.67
CA PHE A 69 -0.84 -0.65 -2.84
C PHE A 69 -0.42 -1.96 -2.19
N TYR A 70 0.87 -2.20 -2.10
CA TYR A 70 1.39 -3.30 -1.29
C TYR A 70 2.71 -2.94 -0.62
N LEU A 71 2.98 -3.61 0.51
CA LEU A 71 4.31 -3.66 1.10
C LEU A 71 5.06 -4.87 0.55
N ARG A 72 6.33 -4.66 0.21
CA ARG A 72 7.29 -5.73 -0.05
C ARG A 72 8.29 -5.73 1.10
N ALA A 73 8.40 -6.85 1.82
CA ALA A 73 9.32 -7.00 2.93
C ALA A 73 10.43 -7.98 2.53
N VAL A 74 11.66 -7.71 3.00
CA VAL A 74 12.76 -8.68 2.90
C VAL A 74 12.43 -9.88 3.78
N GLU A 75 12.01 -9.60 5.02
CA GLU A 75 11.45 -10.56 5.95
C GLU A 75 10.33 -9.88 6.73
N SER A 76 9.12 -10.47 6.73
CA SER A 76 7.99 -9.87 7.43
C SER A 76 8.08 -10.15 8.93
N GLU A 77 8.23 -9.09 9.71
CA GLU A 77 8.20 -9.16 11.19
C GLU A 77 6.78 -9.07 11.76
N MET A 78 5.79 -8.72 10.95
CA MET A 78 4.40 -8.63 11.36
C MET A 78 3.77 -10.02 11.50
N ALA A 79 3.04 -10.26 12.59
CA ALA A 79 2.22 -11.45 12.76
C ALA A 79 1.08 -11.47 11.74
N ALA A 80 0.68 -12.65 11.26
CA ALA A 80 -0.50 -12.80 10.43
C ALA A 80 -1.77 -12.27 11.12
N GLY A 81 -2.78 -11.86 10.33
CA GLY A 81 -4.06 -11.31 10.78
C GLY A 81 -4.19 -9.83 10.48
N GLN A 82 -4.98 -9.09 11.27
CA GLN A 82 -5.32 -7.71 10.93
C GLN A 82 -4.33 -6.69 11.50
N ALA A 83 -3.82 -5.81 10.64
CA ALA A 83 -3.07 -4.60 11.01
C ALA A 83 -3.98 -3.37 10.98
N LEU A 84 -3.71 -2.42 11.84
CA LEU A 84 -4.32 -1.11 11.79
C LEU A 84 -3.56 -0.24 10.76
N LEU A 85 -4.28 0.22 9.75
CA LEU A 85 -3.85 1.28 8.85
C LEU A 85 -4.30 2.62 9.43
N SER A 86 -3.38 3.53 9.68
CA SER A 86 -3.68 4.87 10.20
C SER A 86 -2.91 5.95 9.45
N SER A 87 -3.43 7.17 9.47
CA SER A 87 -2.78 8.38 9.00
C SER A 87 -2.09 9.05 10.18
N VAL A 88 -0.77 9.08 10.18
CA VAL A 88 0.04 9.62 11.28
C VAL A 88 0.73 10.90 10.82
N PRO A 89 0.66 12.00 11.58
CA PRO A 89 1.40 13.20 11.24
C PRO A 89 2.91 12.94 11.39
N PRO A 90 3.73 13.38 10.42
CA PRO A 90 5.17 13.30 10.57
C PRO A 90 5.65 14.22 11.71
N SER A 91 6.82 13.92 12.28
CA SER A 91 7.36 14.64 13.45
C SER A 91 7.53 16.16 13.26
N TRP A 92 7.66 16.61 12.03
CA TRP A 92 7.76 18.05 11.68
C TRP A 92 6.40 18.75 11.51
N ARG A 93 5.26 18.02 11.62
CA ARG A 93 3.90 18.57 11.56
C ARG A 93 3.18 18.34 12.89
N GLN A 94 3.66 19.00 13.93
CA GLN A 94 3.09 18.87 15.27
C GLN A 94 1.67 19.43 15.35
N GLY A 95 0.86 18.89 16.27
CA GLY A 95 -0.49 19.37 16.55
C GLY A 95 -1.60 18.78 15.68
N LEU A 96 -1.29 17.94 14.70
CA LEU A 96 -2.30 17.19 13.96
C LEU A 96 -2.60 15.85 14.66
N PRO A 97 -3.87 15.43 14.73
CA PRO A 97 -4.22 14.13 15.29
C PRO A 97 -3.87 12.99 14.34
N GLN A 98 -3.55 11.83 14.89
CA GLN A 98 -3.60 10.58 14.17
C GLN A 98 -5.05 10.22 13.85
N LEU A 99 -5.30 9.64 12.68
CA LEU A 99 -6.60 9.14 12.25
C LEU A 99 -6.50 7.68 11.86
N ASP A 100 -7.32 6.84 12.48
CA ASP A 100 -7.44 5.44 12.11
C ASP A 100 -8.31 5.32 10.86
N ILE A 101 -7.83 4.57 9.86
CA ILE A 101 -8.45 4.45 8.53
C ILE A 101 -9.21 3.13 8.42
N ALA A 102 -8.50 2.01 8.58
CA ALA A 102 -9.06 0.68 8.38
C ALA A 102 -8.22 -0.40 9.06
N TYR A 103 -8.82 -1.59 9.23
CA TYR A 103 -8.08 -2.81 9.48
C TYR A 103 -7.86 -3.56 8.17
N VAL A 104 -6.63 -4.02 7.94
CA VAL A 104 -6.21 -4.69 6.70
C VAL A 104 -5.50 -5.99 7.00
N GLU A 105 -5.65 -6.98 6.12
CA GLU A 105 -5.05 -8.30 6.32
C GLU A 105 -3.53 -8.29 6.14
N VAL A 106 -2.85 -9.00 7.02
CA VAL A 106 -1.40 -9.25 6.98
C VAL A 106 -1.15 -10.73 6.82
N SER A 107 -0.37 -11.10 5.82
CA SER A 107 0.13 -12.46 5.60
C SER A 107 1.62 -12.58 5.94
N ARG A 108 2.07 -13.79 6.30
CA ARG A 108 3.50 -14.07 6.47
C ARG A 108 4.12 -14.45 5.13
N SER A 109 4.40 -13.42 4.31
CA SER A 109 5.00 -13.57 2.99
C SER A 109 5.94 -12.40 2.72
N ASN A 110 6.67 -12.42 1.61
CA ASN A 110 7.46 -11.28 1.15
C ASN A 110 6.59 -10.09 0.71
N ARG A 111 5.26 -10.30 0.58
CA ARG A 111 4.26 -9.28 0.31
C ARG A 111 3.19 -9.31 1.41
N PRO A 112 3.55 -8.85 2.63
CA PRO A 112 2.72 -9.05 3.81
C PRO A 112 1.38 -8.33 3.76
N VAL A 113 1.30 -7.19 3.10
CA VAL A 113 0.08 -6.38 2.98
C VAL A 113 -0.16 -6.05 1.52
N THR A 114 -1.41 -6.21 1.10
CA THR A 114 -1.92 -5.69 -0.18
C THR A 114 -3.25 -5.00 0.09
N LEU A 115 -3.37 -3.74 -0.32
CA LEU A 115 -4.60 -2.96 -0.21
C LEU A 115 -5.38 -2.99 -1.52
N ASP A 116 -6.69 -3.01 -1.41
CA ASP A 116 -7.60 -2.82 -2.54
C ASP A 116 -7.53 -1.38 -3.08
N ALA A 117 -8.22 -1.16 -4.20
CA ALA A 117 -8.25 0.15 -4.85
C ALA A 117 -8.84 1.27 -3.96
N THR A 118 -9.75 0.95 -3.04
CA THR A 118 -10.38 1.94 -2.15
C THR A 118 -9.39 2.41 -1.09
N ASN A 119 -8.81 1.49 -0.35
CA ASN A 119 -7.81 1.79 0.68
C ASN A 119 -6.54 2.39 0.05
N THR A 120 -6.16 1.95 -1.15
CA THR A 120 -5.02 2.53 -1.90
C THR A 120 -5.24 4.01 -2.20
N ARG A 121 -6.44 4.42 -2.66
CA ARG A 121 -6.75 5.84 -2.89
C ARG A 121 -6.72 6.66 -1.61
N VAL A 122 -7.15 6.10 -0.48
CA VAL A 122 -7.06 6.77 0.82
C VAL A 122 -5.59 6.98 1.20
N VAL A 123 -4.75 5.96 1.08
CA VAL A 123 -3.29 6.07 1.35
C VAL A 123 -2.65 7.15 0.47
N MET A 124 -2.96 7.20 -0.82
CA MET A 124 -2.47 8.26 -1.71
C MET A 124 -2.93 9.65 -1.24
N ALA A 125 -4.22 9.80 -0.90
CA ALA A 125 -4.77 11.07 -0.43
C ALA A 125 -4.08 11.56 0.86
N GLU A 126 -3.75 10.65 1.77
CA GLU A 126 -3.03 10.99 3.00
C GLU A 126 -1.58 11.42 2.71
N LEU A 127 -0.89 10.78 1.76
CA LEU A 127 0.43 11.21 1.29
C LEU A 127 0.39 12.63 0.68
N PHE A 128 -0.64 12.94 -0.12
CA PHE A 128 -0.83 14.30 -0.65
C PHE A 128 -1.07 15.34 0.43
N LYS A 129 -1.78 14.98 1.50
CA LYS A 129 -1.95 15.85 2.68
C LYS A 129 -0.65 16.02 3.47
N GLY A 130 0.42 15.30 3.12
CA GLY A 130 1.69 15.29 3.85
C GLY A 130 1.63 14.50 5.14
N MET A 131 0.71 13.55 5.25
CA MET A 131 0.60 12.59 6.36
C MET A 131 1.37 11.32 6.02
N MET A 132 1.69 10.52 7.03
CA MET A 132 2.38 9.24 6.91
C MET A 132 1.39 8.09 7.10
N PRO A 133 0.88 7.47 6.03
CA PRO A 133 0.16 6.20 6.15
C PRO A 133 1.03 5.18 6.87
N THR A 134 0.50 4.62 7.96
CA THR A 134 1.25 3.76 8.88
C THR A 134 0.46 2.49 9.14
N LEU A 135 1.11 1.35 8.94
CA LEU A 135 0.59 0.03 9.27
C LEU A 135 1.16 -0.41 10.61
N THR A 136 0.29 -0.76 11.54
CA THR A 136 0.66 -1.19 12.90
C THR A 136 0.12 -2.59 13.15
N ARG A 137 1.01 -3.53 13.50
CA ARG A 137 0.69 -4.91 13.82
C ARG A 137 1.62 -5.46 14.89
N LYS A 138 1.16 -6.41 15.71
CA LYS A 138 2.02 -7.17 16.63
C LYS A 138 3.15 -7.86 15.85
N ALA A 139 4.32 -7.94 16.49
CA ALA A 139 5.42 -8.77 16.01
C ALA A 139 5.04 -10.25 16.12
N TRP A 140 5.48 -11.09 15.16
CA TRP A 140 5.23 -12.53 15.24
C TRP A 140 6.06 -13.22 16.35
N TYR A 141 7.16 -12.61 16.74
CA TYR A 141 8.11 -13.13 17.73
C TYR A 141 7.88 -12.58 19.15
N SER A 142 6.92 -11.68 19.36
CA SER A 142 6.63 -11.08 20.67
C SER A 142 5.20 -10.55 20.74
N GLU A 143 4.47 -10.91 21.79
CA GLU A 143 3.11 -10.40 21.99
C GLU A 143 3.06 -8.94 22.48
N ASP A 144 4.13 -8.48 23.11
CA ASP A 144 4.22 -7.14 23.69
C ASP A 144 4.79 -6.09 22.74
N LYS A 145 5.35 -6.51 21.59
CA LYS A 145 5.95 -5.60 20.61
C LYS A 145 5.03 -5.38 19.42
N SER A 146 4.93 -4.12 18.99
CA SER A 146 4.24 -3.74 17.76
C SER A 146 5.23 -3.30 16.71
N ILE A 147 5.07 -3.78 15.48
CA ILE A 147 5.79 -3.33 14.31
C ILE A 147 4.99 -2.22 13.66
N ARG A 148 5.64 -1.10 13.38
CA ARG A 148 5.06 0.02 12.63
C ARG A 148 5.84 0.25 11.35
N VAL A 149 5.13 0.26 10.23
CA VAL A 149 5.71 0.54 8.90
C VAL A 149 5.00 1.76 8.33
N ALA A 150 5.74 2.85 8.18
CA ALA A 150 5.21 4.12 7.74
C ALA A 150 5.78 4.53 6.37
N VAL A 151 4.90 5.05 5.52
CA VAL A 151 5.25 5.56 4.19
C VAL A 151 5.43 7.08 4.27
N SER A 152 6.60 7.57 3.85
CA SER A 152 6.93 8.99 3.95
C SER A 152 6.29 9.80 2.82
N PRO A 153 5.63 10.94 3.11
CA PRO A 153 5.06 11.82 2.08
C PRO A 153 6.11 12.69 1.37
N VAL A 154 7.35 12.67 1.83
CA VAL A 154 8.41 13.52 1.29
C VAL A 154 8.67 13.17 -0.17
N ASN A 155 8.65 14.18 -1.05
CA ASN A 155 8.84 14.05 -2.51
C ASN A 155 7.76 13.21 -3.23
N PHE A 156 6.65 12.86 -2.58
CA PHE A 156 5.60 12.03 -3.20
C PHE A 156 4.91 12.75 -4.34
N GLN A 157 4.58 14.03 -4.19
CA GLN A 157 3.78 14.77 -5.18
C GLN A 157 4.47 14.81 -6.56
N GLY A 158 5.75 15.17 -6.63
CA GLY A 158 6.47 15.21 -7.90
C GLY A 158 6.60 13.84 -8.56
N ALA A 159 6.92 12.81 -7.78
CA ALA A 159 6.98 11.45 -8.31
C ALA A 159 5.61 10.90 -8.74
N TYR A 160 4.52 11.38 -8.13
CA TYR A 160 3.18 11.01 -8.54
C TYR A 160 2.79 11.64 -9.89
N GLU A 161 3.28 12.84 -10.21
CA GLU A 161 3.10 13.45 -11.53
C GLU A 161 3.74 12.57 -12.62
N ASP A 162 4.99 12.14 -12.44
CA ASP A 162 5.67 11.20 -13.33
C ASP A 162 4.93 9.85 -13.46
N TYR A 163 4.39 9.35 -12.33
CA TYR A 163 3.56 8.15 -12.32
C TYR A 163 2.26 8.32 -13.12
N GLN A 164 1.63 9.48 -13.03
CA GLN A 164 0.42 9.78 -13.81
C GLN A 164 0.69 9.76 -15.32
N ASP A 165 1.81 10.30 -15.74
CA ASP A 165 2.23 10.27 -17.16
C ASP A 165 2.40 8.82 -17.63
N CYS A 166 3.05 7.98 -16.84
CA CYS A 166 3.14 6.54 -17.14
C CYS A 166 1.74 5.90 -17.25
N VAL A 167 0.81 6.24 -16.33
CA VAL A 167 -0.55 5.68 -16.33
C VAL A 167 -1.36 6.08 -17.56
N LEU A 168 -1.12 7.25 -18.14
CA LEU A 168 -1.79 7.70 -19.37
C LEU A 168 -1.39 6.85 -20.59
N ASP A 169 -0.18 6.29 -20.58
CA ASP A 169 0.36 5.45 -21.66
C ASP A 169 -0.03 3.96 -21.53
N LEU A 170 -0.71 3.56 -20.45
CA LEU A 170 -1.12 2.17 -20.25
C LEU A 170 -2.12 1.71 -21.32
N LEU A 171 -1.94 0.49 -21.79
CA LEU A 171 -2.92 -0.18 -22.62
C LEU A 171 -4.29 -0.26 -21.93
N PRO A 172 -5.39 -0.28 -22.69
CA PRO A 172 -6.74 -0.34 -22.12
C PRO A 172 -7.06 -1.66 -21.41
N ALA A 173 -6.32 -2.73 -21.71
CA ALA A 173 -6.50 -4.06 -21.12
C ALA A 173 -5.17 -4.80 -21.04
N ASN A 174 -5.05 -5.72 -20.07
CA ASN A 174 -3.92 -6.63 -19.94
C ASN A 174 -4.18 -7.98 -20.61
N PHE A 175 -3.15 -8.83 -20.67
CA PHE A 175 -3.24 -10.15 -21.33
C PHE A 175 -4.34 -11.03 -20.72
N SER A 176 -4.45 -11.09 -19.39
CA SER A 176 -5.42 -11.96 -18.72
C SER A 176 -6.88 -11.59 -19.02
N GLN A 177 -7.14 -10.32 -19.33
CA GLN A 177 -8.46 -9.83 -19.75
C GLN A 177 -8.77 -10.16 -21.21
N LEU A 178 -7.74 -10.39 -22.03
CA LEU A 178 -7.86 -10.61 -23.48
C LEU A 178 -7.69 -12.05 -23.92
N GLU A 179 -6.88 -12.86 -23.20
CA GLU A 179 -6.48 -14.23 -23.61
C GLU A 179 -7.65 -15.18 -23.87
N ARG A 180 -8.79 -14.96 -23.20
CA ARG A 180 -10.02 -15.78 -23.35
C ARG A 180 -11.22 -14.87 -23.51
N SER A 181 -11.36 -14.30 -24.68
CA SER A 181 -12.43 -13.35 -24.97
C SER A 181 -13.46 -13.96 -25.91
N SER A 182 -14.72 -13.54 -25.77
CA SER A 182 -15.80 -13.98 -26.62
C SER A 182 -16.52 -12.77 -27.21
N VAL A 183 -16.76 -12.82 -28.52
CA VAL A 183 -17.53 -11.80 -29.24
C VAL A 183 -18.85 -12.43 -29.66
N PHE A 184 -19.97 -11.79 -29.34
CA PHE A 184 -21.29 -12.32 -29.62
C PHE A 184 -21.96 -11.56 -30.76
N TRP A 185 -22.60 -12.28 -31.67
CA TRP A 185 -23.48 -11.74 -32.70
C TRP A 185 -24.94 -12.04 -32.36
N ARG A 186 -25.77 -11.06 -32.51
CA ARG A 186 -27.23 -11.29 -32.48
C ARG A 186 -27.68 -11.90 -33.81
N VAL A 187 -28.65 -12.78 -33.74
CA VAL A 187 -29.24 -13.40 -34.95
C VAL A 187 -29.69 -12.32 -35.95
N GLY A 188 -29.22 -12.41 -37.18
CA GLY A 188 -29.52 -11.44 -38.27
C GLY A 188 -28.63 -10.20 -38.29
N GLN A 189 -27.67 -10.03 -37.39
CA GLN A 189 -26.69 -8.95 -37.45
C GLN A 189 -25.44 -9.37 -38.22
N LEU A 190 -25.01 -8.51 -39.17
CA LEU A 190 -23.79 -8.69 -39.96
C LEU A 190 -22.61 -7.88 -39.43
N THR A 191 -22.84 -7.06 -38.42
CA THR A 191 -21.81 -6.18 -37.84
C THR A 191 -21.73 -6.38 -36.32
N LEU A 192 -20.53 -6.19 -35.80
CA LEU A 192 -20.29 -6.19 -34.35
C LEU A 192 -20.96 -5.00 -33.69
N ASP A 193 -21.42 -5.18 -32.47
CA ASP A 193 -21.80 -4.08 -31.59
C ASP A 193 -20.58 -3.28 -31.13
N ALA A 194 -20.82 -2.19 -30.39
CA ALA A 194 -19.75 -1.32 -29.91
C ALA A 194 -18.79 -2.06 -28.93
N ALA A 195 -19.34 -2.95 -28.08
CA ALA A 195 -18.53 -3.69 -27.11
C ALA A 195 -17.61 -4.70 -27.81
N GLY A 196 -18.13 -5.45 -28.80
CA GLY A 196 -17.32 -6.38 -29.57
C GLY A 196 -16.21 -5.68 -30.39
N ARG A 197 -16.50 -4.51 -30.95
CA ARG A 197 -15.47 -3.71 -31.63
C ARG A 197 -14.40 -3.23 -30.65
N GLN A 198 -14.79 -2.67 -29.51
CA GLN A 198 -13.84 -2.21 -28.49
C GLN A 198 -12.93 -3.34 -28.00
N LEU A 199 -13.49 -4.55 -27.80
CA LEU A 199 -12.70 -5.70 -27.41
C LEU A 199 -11.64 -6.05 -28.46
N LEU A 200 -12.00 -6.07 -29.74
CA LEU A 200 -11.06 -6.33 -30.83
C LEU A 200 -10.00 -5.22 -30.97
N ASP A 201 -10.38 -3.97 -30.77
CA ASP A 201 -9.44 -2.83 -30.77
C ASP A 201 -8.43 -2.97 -29.60
N ASN A 202 -8.88 -3.35 -28.41
CA ASN A 202 -8.01 -3.62 -27.27
C ASN A 202 -7.05 -4.78 -27.55
N MET A 203 -7.54 -5.87 -28.15
CA MET A 203 -6.69 -6.99 -28.58
C MET A 203 -5.63 -6.54 -29.58
N LEU A 204 -6.02 -5.75 -30.57
CA LEU A 204 -5.09 -5.24 -31.59
C LEU A 204 -4.04 -4.33 -30.98
N ALA A 205 -4.43 -3.46 -30.03
CA ALA A 205 -3.50 -2.62 -29.30
C ALA A 205 -2.47 -3.45 -28.52
N TYR A 206 -2.94 -4.49 -27.81
CA TYR A 206 -2.08 -5.41 -27.07
C TYR A 206 -1.08 -6.14 -27.98
N LEU A 207 -1.56 -6.74 -29.08
CA LEU A 207 -0.74 -7.48 -30.03
C LEU A 207 0.34 -6.62 -30.70
N ARG A 208 0.07 -5.34 -30.91
CA ARG A 208 1.07 -4.40 -31.46
C ARG A 208 2.16 -4.08 -30.44
N ALA A 209 1.83 -4.09 -29.16
CA ALA A 209 2.74 -3.75 -28.06
C ALA A 209 3.55 -4.97 -27.58
N ASP A 210 3.01 -6.18 -27.68
CA ASP A 210 3.65 -7.43 -27.21
C ASP A 210 3.99 -8.40 -28.36
N PRO A 211 5.22 -8.34 -28.88
CA PRO A 211 5.66 -9.25 -29.94
C PRO A 211 5.78 -10.72 -29.51
N SER A 212 5.68 -11.04 -28.23
CA SER A 212 5.70 -12.42 -27.75
C SER A 212 4.41 -13.18 -28.07
N VAL A 213 3.30 -12.47 -28.32
CA VAL A 213 2.03 -13.03 -28.76
C VAL A 213 2.03 -13.17 -30.28
N TYR A 214 2.37 -14.36 -30.78
CA TYR A 214 2.55 -14.64 -32.21
C TYR A 214 1.42 -15.45 -32.86
N SER A 215 0.42 -15.89 -32.09
CA SER A 215 -0.71 -16.64 -32.64
C SER A 215 -2.04 -16.30 -31.96
N ILE A 216 -3.12 -16.34 -32.73
CA ILE A 216 -4.49 -16.17 -32.26
C ILE A 216 -5.30 -17.33 -32.78
N GLN A 217 -6.06 -17.99 -31.91
CA GLN A 217 -7.00 -19.04 -32.31
C GLN A 217 -8.42 -18.46 -32.23
N ILE A 218 -9.16 -18.57 -33.32
CA ILE A 218 -10.56 -18.16 -33.46
C ILE A 218 -11.44 -19.39 -33.61
N ASN A 219 -12.38 -19.56 -32.68
CA ASN A 219 -13.37 -20.66 -32.73
C ASN A 219 -14.77 -20.06 -32.93
N GLY A 220 -15.54 -20.57 -33.87
CA GLY A 220 -16.95 -20.22 -34.07
C GLY A 220 -17.85 -21.34 -33.53
N PHE A 221 -18.98 -20.99 -32.95
CA PHE A 221 -19.99 -21.90 -32.45
C PHE A 221 -21.34 -21.59 -33.06
#